data_428b69ef6dbee07314d896758005c9a4
#
_entry.id   428b69ef6dbee07314d896758005c9a4
#
_cell.length_a   1.000
_cell.length_b   1.000
_cell.length_c   1.000
_cell.angle_alpha   90.00
_cell.angle_beta   90.00
_cell.angle_gamma   90.00
#
_symmetry.space_group_name_H-M   'P 1'
#
loop_
_entity.id
_entity.type
_entity.pdbx_description
1 polymer ?
#
loop_
_entity_poly.entity_id
_entity_poly.type
_entity_poly.pdbx_seq_one_letter_code
_entity_poly.pdbx_strand_id
1 'polypeptide(L)'
;MAAMQTVSARIPMEDLQWLATLQVQGASTPSDKLRALVAQLRRQHEGSLEFGASLQWMQDLVSPFATALGAFEHRQGKHSEVVRLISDWVPQLMALLVSENTLGPEPLRRAQEIEEKLVARSIQLLLGILRLGITPGVDCYDPQVLEKFLPQVIELSAIIDSTRKLSGSKEK
;
A
#
# COMPACT_ATOMS: atom_id res chain seq x y z
N MET A 1 24.43 -24.96 7.37
CA MET A 1 23.57 -24.72 8.54
C MET A 1 24.03 -23.42 9.20
N ALA A 2 23.15 -22.48 9.46
CA ALA A 2 23.51 -21.25 10.17
C ALA A 2 23.82 -21.59 11.63
N ALA A 3 24.94 -21.08 12.18
CA ALA A 3 25.29 -21.23 13.57
C ALA A 3 24.24 -20.53 14.44
N MET A 4 23.65 -21.25 15.39
CA MET A 4 22.67 -20.70 16.33
C MET A 4 23.38 -20.26 17.61
N GLN A 5 23.12 -19.02 18.04
CA GLN A 5 23.63 -18.47 19.28
C GLN A 5 22.43 -18.10 20.18
N THR A 6 22.53 -18.43 21.46
CA THR A 6 21.54 -18.10 22.46
C THR A 6 21.64 -16.62 22.85
N VAL A 7 20.54 -15.88 22.75
CA VAL A 7 20.42 -14.50 23.24
C VAL A 7 19.37 -14.49 24.35
N SER A 8 19.73 -13.93 25.51
CA SER A 8 18.81 -13.75 26.64
C SER A 8 18.39 -12.31 26.72
N ALA A 9 17.07 -12.05 26.69
CA ALA A 9 16.47 -10.73 26.84
C ALA A 9 15.38 -10.78 27.90
N ARG A 10 15.21 -9.69 28.66
CA ARG A 10 14.05 -9.48 29.54
C ARG A 10 12.98 -8.74 28.76
N ILE A 11 11.77 -9.29 28.73
CA ILE A 11 10.63 -8.74 28.01
C ILE A 11 9.55 -8.41 29.06
N PRO A 12 8.87 -7.26 29.00
CA PRO A 12 7.70 -6.95 29.83
C PRO A 12 6.65 -8.07 29.73
N MET A 13 5.92 -8.28 30.83
CA MET A 13 4.90 -9.33 30.86
C MET A 13 3.78 -9.11 29.84
N GLU A 14 3.41 -7.86 29.61
CA GLU A 14 2.40 -7.47 28.61
C GLU A 14 2.84 -7.83 27.18
N ASP A 15 4.09 -7.59 26.84
CA ASP A 15 4.64 -7.95 25.52
C ASP A 15 4.72 -9.48 25.34
N LEU A 16 5.03 -10.21 26.41
CA LEU A 16 5.03 -11.66 26.39
C LEU A 16 3.63 -12.24 26.20
N GLN A 17 2.63 -11.66 26.86
CA GLN A 17 1.22 -12.03 26.68
C GLN A 17 0.74 -11.71 25.26
N TRP A 18 1.06 -10.53 24.75
CA TRP A 18 0.74 -10.16 23.38
C TRP A 18 1.41 -11.12 22.38
N LEU A 19 2.71 -11.43 22.55
CA LEU A 19 3.42 -12.39 21.70
C LEU A 19 2.78 -13.78 21.74
N ALA A 20 2.22 -14.19 22.88
CA ALA A 20 1.51 -15.47 22.99
C ALA A 20 0.26 -15.50 22.11
N THR A 21 -0.46 -14.37 21.96
CA THR A 21 -1.68 -14.27 21.13
C THR A 21 -1.38 -14.14 19.64
N LEU A 22 -0.17 -13.69 19.28
CA LEU A 22 0.20 -13.45 17.89
C LEU A 22 0.22 -14.77 17.10
N GLN A 23 -0.45 -14.79 15.95
CA GLN A 23 -0.42 -15.92 15.02
C GLN A 23 0.75 -15.76 14.06
N VAL A 24 1.77 -16.57 14.18
CA VAL A 24 2.95 -16.57 13.29
C VAL A 24 3.07 -17.94 12.64
N GLN A 25 3.05 -17.98 11.32
CA GLN A 25 3.10 -19.23 10.57
C GLN A 25 4.39 -20.01 10.88
N GLY A 26 4.23 -21.27 11.26
CA GLY A 26 5.38 -22.15 11.59
C GLY A 26 6.04 -21.89 12.95
N ALA A 27 5.46 -21.01 13.81
CA ALA A 27 6.00 -20.68 15.13
C ALA A 27 4.97 -20.93 16.22
N SER A 28 5.19 -21.98 17.03
CA SER A 28 4.27 -22.38 18.12
C SER A 28 4.69 -21.84 19.49
N THR A 29 5.99 -21.66 19.74
CA THR A 29 6.51 -21.15 21.02
C THR A 29 6.82 -19.65 20.94
N PRO A 30 6.85 -18.93 22.08
CA PRO A 30 7.27 -17.52 22.11
C PRO A 30 8.66 -17.30 21.51
N SER A 31 9.58 -18.23 21.74
CA SER A 31 10.94 -18.18 21.18
C SER A 31 10.96 -18.32 19.67
N ASP A 32 10.12 -19.20 19.10
CA ASP A 32 10.00 -19.37 17.65
C ASP A 32 9.35 -18.16 17.02
N LYS A 33 8.32 -17.59 17.67
CA LYS A 33 7.67 -16.34 17.22
C LYS A 33 8.66 -15.17 17.19
N LEU A 34 9.45 -14.99 18.25
CA LEU A 34 10.52 -13.99 18.29
C LEU A 34 11.54 -14.18 17.17
N ARG A 35 11.97 -15.42 16.95
CA ARG A 35 12.91 -15.75 15.87
C ARG A 35 12.34 -15.42 14.50
N ALA A 36 11.07 -15.76 14.26
CA ALA A 36 10.38 -15.47 13.02
C ALA A 36 10.22 -13.95 12.80
N LEU A 37 9.85 -13.20 13.85
CA LEU A 37 9.75 -11.73 13.80
C LEU A 37 11.10 -11.05 13.54
N VAL A 38 12.17 -11.49 14.20
CA VAL A 38 13.53 -10.98 13.96
C VAL A 38 13.96 -11.27 12.51
N ALA A 39 13.70 -12.48 12.01
CA ALA A 39 14.00 -12.83 10.62
C ALA A 39 13.17 -12.00 9.62
N GLN A 40 11.91 -11.68 9.95
CA GLN A 40 11.07 -10.79 9.15
C GLN A 40 11.62 -9.36 9.16
N LEU A 41 11.93 -8.79 10.32
CA LEU A 41 12.52 -7.45 10.45
C LEU A 41 13.85 -7.35 9.69
N ARG A 42 14.68 -8.39 9.78
CA ARG A 42 15.94 -8.45 9.02
C ARG A 42 15.69 -8.37 7.52
N ARG A 43 14.77 -9.19 6.99
CA ARG A 43 14.41 -9.15 5.56
C ARG A 43 13.88 -7.77 5.15
N GLN A 44 13.06 -7.14 6.00
CA GLN A 44 12.54 -5.78 5.75
C GLN A 44 13.70 -4.75 5.69
N HIS A 45 14.65 -4.85 6.61
CA HIS A 45 15.78 -3.92 6.67
C HIS A 45 16.80 -4.15 5.56
N GLU A 46 17.06 -5.41 5.20
CA GLU A 46 17.97 -5.79 4.12
C GLU A 46 17.30 -5.64 2.73
N GLY A 47 15.99 -5.36 2.69
CA GLY A 47 15.22 -5.12 1.48
C GLY A 47 15.11 -6.32 0.55
N SER A 48 15.20 -7.48 1.10
CA SER A 48 15.09 -8.74 0.36
C SER A 48 13.65 -9.25 0.24
N LEU A 49 12.64 -8.39 0.54
CA LEU A 49 11.25 -8.78 0.41
C LEU A 49 10.82 -8.77 -1.06
N GLU A 50 10.39 -9.92 -1.56
CA GLU A 50 9.65 -10.00 -2.82
C GLU A 50 8.36 -9.18 -2.73
N PHE A 51 7.86 -8.70 -3.88
CA PHE A 51 6.65 -7.89 -3.94
C PHE A 51 5.45 -8.52 -3.20
N GLY A 52 5.24 -9.84 -3.36
CA GLY A 52 4.14 -10.54 -2.70
C GLY A 52 4.23 -10.50 -1.17
N ALA A 53 5.42 -10.71 -0.60
CA ALA A 53 5.64 -10.64 0.84
C ALA A 53 5.50 -9.20 1.37
N SER A 54 5.97 -8.22 0.60
CA SER A 54 5.79 -6.79 0.90
C SER A 54 4.32 -6.40 0.88
N LEU A 55 3.56 -6.88 -0.11
CA LEU A 55 2.12 -6.61 -0.23
C LEU A 55 1.35 -7.19 0.96
N GLN A 56 1.63 -8.45 1.32
CA GLN A 56 0.99 -9.07 2.49
C GLN A 56 1.28 -8.27 3.76
N TRP A 57 2.51 -7.84 3.96
CA TRP A 57 2.86 -7.01 5.11
C TRP A 57 2.11 -5.68 5.14
N MET A 58 2.02 -4.97 4.00
CA MET A 58 1.24 -3.73 3.91
C MET A 58 -0.25 -3.95 4.16
N GLN A 59 -0.80 -5.06 3.67
CA GLN A 59 -2.19 -5.44 3.94
C GLN A 59 -2.42 -5.74 5.42
N ASP A 60 -1.50 -6.44 6.08
CA ASP A 60 -1.57 -6.71 7.52
C ASP A 60 -1.56 -5.41 8.34
N LEU A 61 -0.78 -4.39 7.94
CA LEU A 61 -0.77 -3.09 8.59
C LEU A 61 -2.11 -2.33 8.45
N VAL A 62 -2.80 -2.49 7.33
CA VAL A 62 -4.10 -1.85 7.07
C VAL A 62 -5.27 -2.66 7.65
N SER A 63 -5.09 -3.95 7.90
CA SER A 63 -6.14 -4.87 8.36
C SER A 63 -6.91 -4.40 9.60
N PRO A 64 -6.30 -3.83 10.67
CA PRO A 64 -7.05 -3.32 11.82
C PRO A 64 -8.02 -2.20 11.43
N PHE A 65 -7.59 -1.29 10.54
CA PHE A 65 -8.46 -0.24 10.01
C PHE A 65 -9.59 -0.84 9.18
N ALA A 66 -9.30 -1.74 8.25
CA ALA A 66 -10.30 -2.41 7.41
C ALA A 66 -11.35 -3.17 8.25
N THR A 67 -10.92 -3.84 9.32
CA THR A 67 -11.82 -4.54 10.25
C THR A 67 -12.72 -3.57 11.00
N ALA A 68 -12.16 -2.48 11.55
CA ALA A 68 -12.92 -1.46 12.26
C ALA A 68 -13.93 -0.76 11.33
N LEU A 69 -13.50 -0.46 10.10
CA LEU A 69 -14.34 0.14 9.06
C LEU A 69 -15.51 -0.79 8.70
N GLY A 70 -15.24 -2.06 8.41
CA GLY A 70 -16.29 -3.04 8.08
C GLY A 70 -17.31 -3.21 9.21
N ALA A 71 -16.86 -3.20 10.48
CA ALA A 71 -17.76 -3.23 11.62
C ALA A 71 -18.61 -1.95 11.75
N PHE A 72 -18.06 -0.78 11.42
CA PHE A 72 -18.79 0.48 11.34
C PHE A 72 -19.82 0.44 10.20
N GLU A 73 -19.40 0.08 9.01
CA GLU A 73 -20.26 -0.01 7.81
C GLU A 73 -21.45 -0.96 8.02
N HIS A 74 -21.18 -2.12 8.60
CA HIS A 74 -22.24 -3.07 8.94
C HIS A 74 -23.27 -2.49 9.91
N ARG A 75 -22.84 -1.75 10.93
CA ARG A 75 -23.75 -1.14 11.91
C ARG A 75 -24.57 0.02 11.33
N GLN A 76 -23.99 0.79 10.42
CA GLN A 76 -24.62 1.98 9.85
C GLN A 76 -25.42 1.69 8.57
N GLY A 77 -25.25 0.52 7.97
CA GLY A 77 -25.82 0.21 6.66
C GLY A 77 -25.30 1.11 5.54
N LYS A 78 -24.09 1.62 5.68
CA LYS A 78 -23.43 2.52 4.71
C LYS A 78 -22.03 2.01 4.41
N HIS A 79 -21.57 2.21 3.19
CA HIS A 79 -20.18 1.92 2.82
C HIS A 79 -19.62 3.00 1.90
N SER A 80 -18.32 2.95 1.64
CA SER A 80 -17.67 3.89 0.74
C SER A 80 -16.77 3.15 -0.25
N GLU A 81 -17.17 3.16 -1.51
CA GLU A 81 -16.38 2.60 -2.62
C GLU A 81 -15.03 3.33 -2.78
N VAL A 82 -14.97 4.63 -2.49
CA VAL A 82 -13.74 5.42 -2.54
C VAL A 82 -12.74 4.94 -1.48
N VAL A 83 -13.19 4.78 -0.23
CA VAL A 83 -12.31 4.31 0.85
C VAL A 83 -11.84 2.89 0.58
N ARG A 84 -12.72 2.02 0.10
CA ARG A 84 -12.38 0.66 -0.28
C ARG A 84 -11.32 0.63 -1.39
N LEU A 85 -11.54 1.37 -2.47
CA LEU A 85 -10.59 1.48 -3.58
C LEU A 85 -9.20 1.93 -3.10
N ILE A 86 -9.13 2.99 -2.29
CA ILE A 86 -7.87 3.50 -1.76
C ILE A 86 -7.20 2.47 -0.84
N SER A 87 -7.97 1.81 0.02
CA SER A 87 -7.45 0.78 0.94
C SER A 87 -6.87 -0.43 0.20
N ASP A 88 -7.38 -0.75 -0.98
CA ASP A 88 -6.86 -1.83 -1.81
C ASP A 88 -5.60 -1.43 -2.59
N TRP A 89 -5.51 -0.19 -3.06
CA TRP A 89 -4.42 0.28 -3.93
C TRP A 89 -3.21 0.79 -3.18
N VAL A 90 -3.38 1.47 -2.04
CA VAL A 90 -2.26 2.05 -1.28
C VAL A 90 -1.28 0.98 -0.80
N PRO A 91 -1.71 -0.17 -0.26
CA PRO A 91 -0.79 -1.27 0.08
C PRO A 91 0.03 -1.77 -1.12
N GLN A 92 -0.53 -1.77 -2.32
CA GLN A 92 0.18 -2.20 -3.53
C GLN A 92 1.27 -1.20 -3.95
N LEU A 93 1.01 0.12 -3.84
CA LEU A 93 2.01 1.16 -4.09
C LEU A 93 3.14 1.10 -3.06
N MET A 94 2.79 0.94 -1.78
CA MET A 94 3.78 0.81 -0.70
C MET A 94 4.62 -0.47 -0.85
N ALA A 95 3.98 -1.59 -1.19
CA ALA A 95 4.67 -2.85 -1.42
C ALA A 95 5.70 -2.75 -2.55
N LEU A 96 5.38 -2.01 -3.62
CA LEU A 96 6.32 -1.76 -4.71
C LEU A 96 7.54 -0.97 -4.22
N LEU A 97 7.34 0.09 -3.44
CA LEU A 97 8.45 0.89 -2.87
C LEU A 97 9.33 0.08 -1.92
N VAL A 98 8.73 -0.80 -1.13
CA VAL A 98 9.46 -1.64 -0.15
C VAL A 98 10.23 -2.77 -0.83
N SER A 99 9.67 -3.37 -1.89
CA SER A 99 10.30 -4.48 -2.62
C SER A 99 11.44 -4.05 -3.55
N GLU A 100 11.46 -2.77 -3.97
CA GLU A 100 12.41 -2.23 -4.96
C GLU A 100 13.51 -1.38 -4.29
N ASN A 101 13.97 -1.78 -3.14
CA ASN A 101 14.88 -0.98 -2.32
C ASN A 101 16.36 -0.98 -2.75
N THR A 102 16.74 -1.77 -3.74
CA THR A 102 18.09 -1.79 -4.30
C THR A 102 18.06 -1.50 -5.80
N LEU A 103 18.97 -0.63 -6.25
CA LEU A 103 19.06 -0.27 -7.67
C LEU A 103 19.94 -1.25 -8.47
N GLY A 104 20.69 -2.13 -7.78
CA GLY A 104 21.54 -3.13 -8.43
C GLY A 104 22.68 -2.54 -9.30
N PRO A 105 23.22 -3.33 -10.23
CA PRO A 105 24.38 -2.93 -11.04
C PRO A 105 24.05 -1.91 -12.14
N GLU A 106 22.79 -1.80 -12.55
CA GLU A 106 22.32 -0.84 -13.58
C GLU A 106 21.33 0.16 -12.96
N PRO A 107 21.78 1.09 -12.11
CA PRO A 107 20.90 1.87 -11.26
C PRO A 107 19.95 2.78 -12.03
N LEU A 108 20.37 3.36 -13.13
CA LEU A 108 19.52 4.24 -13.94
C LEU A 108 18.38 3.47 -14.62
N ARG A 109 18.70 2.36 -15.24
CA ARG A 109 17.68 1.50 -15.88
C ARG A 109 16.68 1.00 -14.84
N ARG A 110 17.18 0.57 -13.68
CA ARG A 110 16.30 0.09 -12.60
C ARG A 110 15.42 1.21 -12.04
N ALA A 111 15.96 2.42 -11.87
CA ALA A 111 15.17 3.58 -11.46
C ALA A 111 14.05 3.92 -12.46
N GLN A 112 14.33 3.86 -13.77
CA GLN A 112 13.33 4.06 -14.82
C GLN A 112 12.22 3.00 -14.77
N GLU A 113 12.57 1.72 -14.60
CA GLU A 113 11.60 0.64 -14.46
C GLU A 113 10.70 0.82 -13.23
N ILE A 114 11.26 1.27 -12.10
CA ILE A 114 10.51 1.55 -10.87
C ILE A 114 9.58 2.76 -11.09
N GLU A 115 10.10 3.83 -11.69
CA GLU A 115 9.31 5.03 -12.02
C GLU A 115 8.12 4.68 -12.91
N GLU A 116 8.32 3.92 -13.97
CA GLU A 116 7.26 3.46 -14.87
C GLU A 116 6.18 2.67 -14.11
N LYS A 117 6.58 1.70 -13.26
CA LYS A 117 5.66 0.90 -12.46
C LYS A 117 4.86 1.75 -11.48
N LEU A 118 5.52 2.71 -10.81
CA LEU A 118 4.87 3.61 -9.84
C LEU A 118 3.87 4.53 -10.54
N VAL A 119 4.27 5.15 -11.64
CA VAL A 119 3.40 6.04 -12.44
C VAL A 119 2.20 5.25 -12.97
N ALA A 120 2.42 4.08 -13.56
CA ALA A 120 1.34 3.25 -14.08
C ALA A 120 0.30 2.92 -13.00
N ARG A 121 0.73 2.49 -11.81
CA ARG A 121 -0.19 2.17 -10.70
C ARG A 121 -0.88 3.39 -10.13
N SER A 122 -0.17 4.51 -10.02
CA SER A 122 -0.75 5.77 -9.55
C SER A 122 -1.84 6.29 -10.51
N ILE A 123 -1.59 6.20 -11.81
CA ILE A 123 -2.57 6.55 -12.83
C ILE A 123 -3.80 5.61 -12.77
N GLN A 124 -3.60 4.30 -12.56
CA GLN A 124 -4.74 3.37 -12.41
C GLN A 124 -5.60 3.71 -11.18
N LEU A 125 -4.98 4.05 -10.04
CA LEU A 125 -5.71 4.52 -8.86
C LEU A 125 -6.49 5.80 -9.16
N LEU A 126 -5.85 6.80 -9.79
CA LEU A 126 -6.49 8.04 -10.20
C LEU A 126 -7.69 7.79 -11.11
N LEU A 127 -7.51 6.97 -12.14
CA LEU A 127 -8.59 6.60 -13.05
C LEU A 127 -9.72 5.85 -12.33
N GLY A 128 -9.40 5.02 -11.35
CA GLY A 128 -10.38 4.36 -10.50
C GLY A 128 -11.25 5.38 -9.74
N ILE A 129 -10.61 6.35 -9.08
CA ILE A 129 -11.31 7.42 -8.34
C ILE A 129 -12.17 8.27 -9.29
N LEU A 130 -11.64 8.66 -10.46
CA LEU A 130 -12.37 9.45 -11.43
C LEU A 130 -13.57 8.70 -12.01
N ARG A 131 -13.45 7.39 -12.25
CA ARG A 131 -14.60 6.56 -12.67
C ARG A 131 -15.70 6.53 -11.62
N LEU A 132 -15.35 6.43 -10.34
CA LEU A 132 -16.35 6.54 -9.27
C LEU A 132 -17.04 7.91 -9.30
N GLY A 133 -16.28 8.99 -9.56
CA GLY A 133 -16.83 10.35 -9.62
C GLY A 133 -17.82 10.61 -10.77
N ILE A 134 -17.78 9.82 -11.84
CA ILE A 134 -18.71 9.93 -12.99
C ILE A 134 -19.79 8.83 -12.99
N THR A 135 -19.74 7.89 -12.05
CA THR A 135 -20.71 6.80 -11.95
C THR A 135 -21.87 7.22 -11.06
N PRO A 136 -23.11 7.24 -11.59
CA PRO A 136 -24.27 7.58 -10.77
C PRO A 136 -24.51 6.56 -9.65
N GLY A 137 -24.84 7.05 -8.45
CA GLY A 137 -25.25 6.20 -7.34
C GLY A 137 -24.10 5.46 -6.66
N VAL A 138 -22.87 5.94 -6.81
CA VAL A 138 -21.72 5.42 -6.05
C VAL A 138 -21.89 5.71 -4.56
N ASP A 139 -21.77 4.67 -3.75
CA ASP A 139 -21.86 4.80 -2.31
C ASP A 139 -20.59 5.45 -1.74
N CYS A 140 -20.79 6.58 -1.08
CA CYS A 140 -19.77 7.31 -0.34
C CYS A 140 -20.34 7.77 1.01
N TYR A 141 -19.49 7.95 2.02
CA TYR A 141 -19.93 8.53 3.29
C TYR A 141 -20.42 9.97 3.13
N ASP A 142 -19.72 10.76 2.32
CA ASP A 142 -20.17 12.06 1.83
C ASP A 142 -20.46 11.93 0.34
N PRO A 143 -21.74 11.96 -0.11
CA PRO A 143 -22.10 11.82 -1.52
C PRO A 143 -21.45 12.88 -2.43
N GLN A 144 -21.06 14.02 -1.87
CA GLN A 144 -20.43 15.12 -2.61
C GLN A 144 -18.91 15.11 -2.57
N VAL A 145 -18.28 14.11 -1.91
CA VAL A 145 -16.82 14.11 -1.71
C VAL A 145 -16.05 14.18 -3.03
N LEU A 146 -16.50 13.45 -4.04
CA LEU A 146 -15.84 13.43 -5.35
C LEU A 146 -16.09 14.71 -6.13
N GLU A 147 -17.31 15.25 -6.08
CA GLU A 147 -17.68 16.49 -6.75
C GLU A 147 -16.85 17.69 -6.28
N LYS A 148 -16.41 17.71 -5.03
CA LYS A 148 -15.54 18.78 -4.48
C LYS A 148 -14.19 18.87 -5.18
N PHE A 149 -13.68 17.76 -5.69
CA PHE A 149 -12.34 17.67 -6.27
C PHE A 149 -12.33 17.57 -7.80
N LEU A 150 -13.43 17.16 -8.44
CA LEU A 150 -13.54 17.06 -9.89
C LEU A 150 -13.19 18.35 -10.64
N PRO A 151 -13.56 19.55 -10.20
CA PRO A 151 -13.20 20.80 -10.90
C PRO A 151 -11.70 20.97 -11.09
N GLN A 152 -10.88 20.58 -10.10
CA GLN A 152 -9.41 20.65 -10.18
C GLN A 152 -8.86 19.71 -11.26
N VAL A 153 -9.46 18.54 -11.41
CA VAL A 153 -9.08 17.56 -12.43
C VAL A 153 -9.42 18.05 -13.83
N ILE A 154 -10.60 18.66 -13.99
CA ILE A 154 -11.07 19.25 -15.27
C ILE A 154 -10.15 20.39 -15.68
N GLU A 155 -9.81 21.30 -14.76
CA GLU A 155 -8.90 22.40 -15.02
C GLU A 155 -7.52 21.90 -15.45
N LEU A 156 -6.93 20.94 -14.72
CA LEU A 156 -5.64 20.35 -15.07
C LEU A 156 -5.68 19.65 -16.43
N SER A 157 -6.76 18.93 -16.72
CA SER A 157 -6.96 18.27 -18.02
C SER A 157 -6.98 19.27 -19.18
N ALA A 158 -7.65 20.43 -19.01
CA ALA A 158 -7.67 21.49 -20.01
C ALA A 158 -6.28 22.11 -20.23
N ILE A 159 -5.50 22.29 -19.17
CA ILE A 159 -4.11 22.77 -19.26
C ILE A 159 -3.23 21.77 -20.02
N ILE A 160 -3.33 20.49 -19.70
CA ILE A 160 -2.59 19.43 -20.39
C ILE A 160 -2.91 19.42 -21.89
N ASP A 161 -4.18 19.49 -22.23
CA ASP A 161 -4.62 19.49 -23.64
C ASP A 161 -4.10 20.71 -24.40
N SER A 162 -4.17 21.90 -23.80
CA SER A 162 -3.64 23.15 -24.38
C SER A 162 -2.11 23.08 -24.59
N THR A 163 -1.38 22.56 -23.61
CA THR A 163 0.09 22.42 -23.69
C THR A 163 0.51 21.44 -24.78
N ARG A 164 -0.21 20.33 -24.93
CA ARG A 164 0.05 19.36 -26.01
C ARG A 164 -0.17 19.93 -27.40
N LYS A 165 -1.22 20.73 -27.59
CA LYS A 165 -1.51 21.41 -28.86
C LYS A 165 -0.41 22.41 -29.22
N LEU A 166 0.15 23.14 -28.26
CA LEU A 166 1.25 24.07 -28.46
C LEU A 166 2.58 23.36 -28.82
N SER A 167 2.84 22.20 -28.20
CA SER A 167 4.04 21.41 -28.49
C SER A 167 4.00 20.78 -29.89
N GLY A 168 2.87 20.23 -30.31
CA GLY A 168 2.70 19.62 -31.63
C GLY A 168 2.67 20.66 -32.78
N SER A 169 2.52 21.94 -32.48
CA SER A 169 2.58 23.03 -33.48
C SER A 169 4.01 23.53 -33.74
N LYS A 170 4.99 23.16 -32.92
CA LYS A 170 6.40 23.56 -33.07
C LYS A 170 7.26 22.54 -33.85
N GLU A 171 6.74 21.36 -34.11
CA GLU A 171 7.44 20.30 -34.87
C GLU A 171 7.03 20.22 -36.36
N LYS A 172 6.25 21.15 -36.84
CA LYS A 172 5.93 21.33 -38.26
C LYS A 172 6.59 22.61 -38.79
#